data_17c4b3863e35a7a8a1bc4598eb2bc9fc
#
_entry.id   17c4b3863e35a7a8a1bc4598eb2bc9fc
#
_cell.length_a   1.000
_cell.length_b   1.000
_cell.length_c   1.000
_cell.angle_alpha   90.00
_cell.angle_beta   90.00
_cell.angle_gamma   90.00
#
_symmetry.space_group_name_H-M   'P 1'
#
loop_
_entity.id
_entity.type
_entity.pdbx_description
1 polymer ?
#
loop_
_entity_poly.entity_id
_entity_poly.type
_entity_poly.pdbx_seq_one_letter_code
_entity_poly.pdbx_strand_id
1 'polypeptide(L)'
;MNTQEILDTYQHSIIQIETPLASGSGFYLDKYQLIITNSHVVTGLKKVVISSKDLKRKEATVVYDDPKYDLAFIRTERLELETTLRLSTNRVHDGDKVVAIGHPYGLNYTATEGIVSKAARLQGELEYIQIDAAINPGNSGGPVLNEAGQVIGVNTFIIQNSNNLGFALPFSYVQEALDAFEKLAQDDIIRCLSCLNLVHESDIKDDYCPECGVKIDVAKKRREGYIPVGTIKTLEGILQEMGKDVALARRGQRMWQIDIGTARIEISYYDNGVIVADASLCRLPQENIEELYRFLLEENSKMDYLKFAIDDNSIMLSYIIVDSSLEEKNGAIALGRLFSKADIYDDILIKNYGAIIIKRDD
;
A
#
# COMPACT_ATOMS: atom_id res chain seq x y z
N MET A 1 4.13 27.66 -5.06
CA MET A 1 3.24 26.76 -5.83
C MET A 1 1.91 26.67 -5.09
N ASN A 2 0.79 26.58 -5.80
CA ASN A 2 -0.48 26.21 -5.17
C ASN A 2 -0.57 24.68 -5.03
N THR A 3 -1.55 24.18 -4.28
CA THR A 3 -1.70 22.73 -4.01
C THR A 3 -1.84 21.90 -5.28
N GLN A 4 -2.59 22.39 -6.30
CA GLN A 4 -2.74 21.68 -7.57
C GLN A 4 -1.41 21.59 -8.33
N GLU A 5 -0.64 22.67 -8.37
CA GLU A 5 0.70 22.66 -9.01
C GLU A 5 1.66 21.71 -8.31
N ILE A 6 1.62 21.62 -6.97
CA ILE A 6 2.41 20.67 -6.19
C ILE A 6 2.04 19.23 -6.56
N LEU A 7 0.73 18.95 -6.64
CA LEU A 7 0.23 17.61 -6.99
C LEU A 7 0.65 17.22 -8.40
N ASP A 8 0.39 18.06 -9.38
CA ASP A 8 0.72 17.79 -10.78
C ASP A 8 2.23 17.55 -10.97
N THR A 9 3.05 18.27 -10.19
CA THR A 9 4.51 18.20 -10.29
C THR A 9 5.08 16.93 -9.62
N TYR A 10 4.57 16.55 -8.43
CA TYR A 10 5.24 15.56 -7.60
C TYR A 10 4.49 14.24 -7.42
N GLN A 11 3.29 14.08 -8.00
CA GLN A 11 2.49 12.85 -7.89
C GLN A 11 3.27 11.57 -8.26
N HIS A 12 4.18 11.66 -9.22
CA HIS A 12 4.99 10.53 -9.68
C HIS A 12 6.08 10.10 -8.66
N SER A 13 6.44 11.01 -7.75
CA SER A 13 7.39 10.74 -6.65
C SER A 13 6.72 10.20 -5.40
N ILE A 14 5.38 10.15 -5.34
CA ILE A 14 4.62 9.61 -4.22
C ILE A 14 4.38 8.13 -4.46
N ILE A 15 4.80 7.32 -3.50
CA ILE A 15 4.81 5.87 -3.62
C ILE A 15 3.79 5.28 -2.65
N GLN A 16 2.92 4.43 -3.15
CA GLN A 16 2.11 3.55 -2.31
C GLN A 16 2.95 2.37 -1.85
N ILE A 17 2.87 2.04 -0.58
CA ILE A 17 3.59 0.91 0.01
C ILE A 17 2.58 -0.02 0.64
N GLU A 18 2.66 -1.30 0.28
CA GLU A 18 1.76 -2.32 0.78
C GLU A 18 2.54 -3.51 1.30
N THR A 19 2.10 -3.99 2.45
CA THR A 19 2.58 -5.19 3.11
C THR A 19 1.40 -6.11 3.41
N PRO A 20 1.64 -7.36 3.80
CA PRO A 20 0.56 -8.22 4.27
C PRO A 20 -0.19 -7.72 5.50
N LEU A 21 0.39 -6.78 6.26
CA LEU A 21 -0.13 -6.32 7.54
C LEU A 21 -0.56 -4.86 7.56
N ALA A 22 -0.03 -4.04 6.66
CA ALA A 22 -0.26 -2.60 6.63
C ALA A 22 -0.19 -2.05 5.21
N SER A 23 -0.78 -0.90 5.00
CA SER A 23 -0.56 -0.05 3.83
C SER A 23 -0.21 1.36 4.28
N GLY A 24 0.57 2.06 3.48
CA GLY A 24 0.98 3.42 3.75
C GLY A 24 1.56 4.07 2.51
N SER A 25 2.22 5.18 2.73
CA SER A 25 2.83 5.99 1.70
C SER A 25 4.34 6.10 1.88
N GLY A 26 5.00 6.52 0.85
CA GLY A 26 6.39 6.93 0.85
C GLY A 26 6.62 7.97 -0.24
N PHE A 27 7.84 8.43 -0.34
CA PHE A 27 8.25 9.33 -1.40
C PHE A 27 9.68 9.05 -1.84
N TYR A 28 9.90 9.18 -3.14
CA TYR A 28 11.19 8.91 -3.75
C TYR A 28 12.10 10.13 -3.72
N LEU A 29 13.34 9.94 -3.28
CA LEU A 29 14.42 10.91 -3.32
C LEU A 29 15.50 10.46 -4.30
N ASP A 30 15.53 11.05 -5.51
CA ASP A 30 16.45 10.65 -6.59
C ASP A 30 17.93 10.78 -6.19
N LYS A 31 18.28 11.82 -5.44
CA LYS A 31 19.66 12.02 -4.93
C LYS A 31 20.19 10.76 -4.23
N TYR A 32 19.35 10.06 -3.47
CA TYR A 32 19.71 8.89 -2.68
C TYR A 32 19.30 7.58 -3.34
N GLN A 33 18.46 7.64 -4.37
CA GLN A 33 17.80 6.48 -5.00
C GLN A 33 17.06 5.62 -3.97
N LEU A 34 16.37 6.27 -3.05
CA LEU A 34 15.65 5.66 -1.95
C LEU A 34 14.21 6.19 -1.89
N ILE A 35 13.31 5.30 -1.50
CA ILE A 35 11.96 5.66 -1.05
C ILE A 35 12.01 5.78 0.46
N ILE A 36 11.55 6.91 0.98
CA ILE A 36 11.44 7.19 2.42
C ILE A 36 10.03 6.90 2.87
N THR A 37 9.88 6.23 4.01
CA THR A 37 8.59 5.92 4.63
C THR A 37 8.74 5.75 6.15
N ASN A 38 7.65 5.41 6.84
CA ASN A 38 7.72 5.07 8.27
C ASN A 38 8.12 3.59 8.50
N SER A 39 8.80 3.33 9.59
CA SER A 39 9.15 1.97 10.06
C SER A 39 7.89 1.12 10.31
N HIS A 40 6.85 1.70 10.92
CA HIS A 40 5.61 0.98 11.17
C HIS A 40 4.85 0.59 9.88
N VAL A 41 5.07 1.28 8.75
CA VAL A 41 4.48 0.92 7.45
C VAL A 41 5.10 -0.37 6.91
N VAL A 42 6.42 -0.53 7.03
CA VAL A 42 7.12 -1.73 6.56
C VAL A 42 7.00 -2.92 7.54
N THR A 43 6.53 -2.66 8.77
CA THR A 43 6.23 -3.70 9.79
C THR A 43 7.39 -4.66 10.10
N GLY A 44 8.64 -4.21 9.91
CA GLY A 44 9.85 -5.00 10.10
C GLY A 44 10.09 -6.06 9.01
N LEU A 45 9.40 -5.99 7.88
CA LEU A 45 9.61 -6.89 6.76
C LEU A 45 10.79 -6.43 5.90
N LYS A 46 11.47 -7.40 5.25
CA LYS A 46 12.56 -7.13 4.31
C LYS A 46 12.07 -6.73 2.92
N LYS A 47 10.89 -7.22 2.53
CA LYS A 47 10.27 -6.95 1.23
C LYS A 47 8.90 -6.34 1.41
N VAL A 48 8.60 -5.37 0.57
CA VAL A 48 7.30 -4.70 0.47
C VAL A 48 6.91 -4.58 -0.99
N VAL A 49 5.64 -4.36 -1.26
CA VAL A 49 5.16 -4.04 -2.61
C VAL A 49 5.03 -2.54 -2.74
N ILE A 50 5.57 -1.99 -3.80
CA ILE A 50 5.50 -0.56 -4.14
C ILE A 50 4.75 -0.35 -5.45
N SER A 51 4.06 0.78 -5.55
CA SER A 51 3.44 1.27 -6.78
C SER A 51 3.30 2.79 -6.75
N SER A 52 3.16 3.41 -7.92
CA SER A 52 2.79 4.82 -8.06
C SER A 52 1.98 4.99 -9.35
N LYS A 53 1.63 6.22 -9.71
CA LYS A 53 0.90 6.51 -10.94
C LYS A 53 1.55 5.87 -12.18
N ASP A 54 2.90 5.91 -12.28
CA ASP A 54 3.63 5.37 -13.43
C ASP A 54 4.43 4.11 -13.10
N LEU A 55 4.47 3.72 -11.85
CA LEU A 55 5.18 2.53 -11.40
C LEU A 55 4.19 1.39 -11.17
N LYS A 56 4.19 0.41 -12.08
CA LYS A 56 3.44 -0.83 -11.86
C LYS A 56 3.89 -1.51 -10.57
N ARG A 57 2.96 -2.20 -9.93
CA ARG A 57 3.23 -2.94 -8.69
C ARG A 57 4.43 -3.87 -8.84
N LYS A 58 5.40 -3.72 -7.95
CA LYS A 58 6.57 -4.60 -7.86
C LYS A 58 7.07 -4.72 -6.43
N GLU A 59 7.80 -5.80 -6.15
CA GLU A 59 8.53 -5.94 -4.89
C GLU A 59 9.72 -4.98 -4.83
N ALA A 60 9.99 -4.47 -3.63
CA ALA A 60 11.17 -3.66 -3.32
C ALA A 60 11.73 -4.06 -1.96
N THR A 61 13.01 -3.77 -1.72
CA THR A 61 13.74 -4.19 -0.53
C THR A 61 13.85 -3.07 0.48
N VAL A 62 13.46 -3.33 1.72
CA VAL A 62 13.70 -2.43 2.85
C VAL A 62 15.17 -2.57 3.25
N VAL A 63 15.95 -1.51 3.07
CA VAL A 63 17.41 -1.49 3.31
C VAL A 63 17.81 -0.83 4.64
N TYR A 64 16.90 -0.07 5.24
CA TYR A 64 17.07 0.61 6.51
C TYR A 64 15.77 0.58 7.30
N ASP A 65 15.82 0.25 8.58
CA ASP A 65 14.68 0.22 9.49
C ASP A 65 15.06 0.80 10.85
N ASP A 66 14.47 1.92 11.19
CA ASP A 66 14.76 2.71 12.39
C ASP A 66 13.50 3.01 13.19
N PRO A 67 13.12 2.12 14.11
CA PRO A 67 11.95 2.33 14.96
C PRO A 67 12.06 3.52 15.91
N LYS A 68 13.27 4.06 16.19
CA LYS A 68 13.45 5.24 17.05
C LYS A 68 12.87 6.49 16.40
N TYR A 69 13.17 6.70 15.13
CA TYR A 69 12.63 7.82 14.33
C TYR A 69 11.35 7.46 13.59
N ASP A 70 10.93 6.20 13.71
CA ASP A 70 9.83 5.65 12.89
C ASP A 70 10.09 5.90 11.39
N LEU A 71 11.32 5.62 10.93
CA LEU A 71 11.76 5.77 9.55
C LEU A 71 12.21 4.44 8.96
N ALA A 72 11.91 4.25 7.68
CA ALA A 72 12.46 3.16 6.88
C ALA A 72 12.83 3.66 5.48
N PHE A 73 13.86 3.04 4.89
CA PHE A 73 14.27 3.31 3.51
C PHE A 73 14.10 2.06 2.67
N ILE A 74 13.53 2.24 1.48
CA ILE A 74 13.27 1.16 0.54
C ILE A 74 14.11 1.45 -0.71
N ARG A 75 14.85 0.43 -1.16
CA ARG A 75 15.61 0.48 -2.41
C ARG A 75 14.80 -0.12 -3.54
N THR A 76 14.78 0.59 -4.65
CA THR A 76 14.25 0.12 -5.93
C THR A 76 15.24 0.46 -7.04
N GLU A 77 14.98 -0.02 -8.24
CA GLU A 77 15.66 0.51 -9.42
C GLU A 77 15.41 2.01 -9.54
N ARG A 78 16.36 2.71 -10.15
CA ARG A 78 16.22 4.16 -10.35
C ARG A 78 14.91 4.45 -11.09
N LEU A 79 14.11 5.35 -10.50
CA LEU A 79 12.90 5.84 -11.14
C LEU A 79 13.28 7.03 -12.03
N GLU A 80 12.96 6.93 -13.31
CA GLU A 80 13.15 8.03 -14.26
C GLU A 80 11.97 8.99 -14.14
N LEU A 81 12.12 10.00 -13.28
CA LEU A 81 11.09 11.01 -13.02
C LEU A 81 11.53 12.36 -13.59
N GLU A 82 10.61 13.08 -14.23
CA GLU A 82 10.88 14.44 -14.75
C GLU A 82 11.18 15.42 -13.62
N THR A 83 10.51 15.26 -12.49
CA THR A 83 10.69 16.11 -11.30
C THR A 83 10.81 15.25 -10.06
N THR A 84 11.76 15.58 -9.20
CA THR A 84 12.06 14.82 -7.98
C THR A 84 11.89 15.69 -6.75
N LEU A 85 11.43 15.07 -5.67
CA LEU A 85 11.33 15.69 -4.36
C LEU A 85 12.73 15.95 -3.77
N ARG A 86 12.82 17.00 -2.95
CA ARG A 86 14.03 17.35 -2.20
C ARG A 86 13.65 17.71 -0.77
N LEU A 87 14.52 17.37 0.17
CA LEU A 87 14.36 17.82 1.55
C LEU A 87 14.55 19.34 1.63
N SER A 88 13.76 20.00 2.49
CA SER A 88 13.92 21.40 2.80
C SER A 88 15.27 21.64 3.48
N THR A 89 15.82 22.83 3.30
CA THR A 89 16.97 23.33 4.09
C THR A 89 16.54 24.47 5.00
N ASN A 90 15.29 24.91 4.88
CA ASN A 90 14.76 26.03 5.64
C ASN A 90 14.08 25.57 6.91
N ARG A 91 14.22 26.37 7.95
CA ARG A 91 13.51 26.15 9.21
C ARG A 91 12.01 26.35 9.01
N VAL A 92 11.23 25.48 9.63
CA VAL A 92 9.76 25.53 9.63
C VAL A 92 9.28 26.49 10.72
N HIS A 93 8.24 27.27 10.45
CA HIS A 93 7.65 28.22 11.39
C HIS A 93 6.16 27.97 11.59
N ASP A 94 5.67 28.36 12.77
CA ASP A 94 4.22 28.35 13.04
C ASP A 94 3.49 29.22 12.02
N GLY A 95 2.44 28.69 11.39
CA GLY A 95 1.65 29.36 10.36
C GLY A 95 2.10 29.11 8.91
N ASP A 96 3.23 28.44 8.69
CA ASP A 96 3.67 28.06 7.35
C ASP A 96 2.61 27.14 6.69
N LYS A 97 2.27 27.40 5.43
CA LYS A 97 1.37 26.54 4.67
C LYS A 97 2.02 25.21 4.32
N VAL A 98 1.25 24.16 4.38
CA VAL A 98 1.71 22.78 4.11
C VAL A 98 0.70 22.00 3.31
N VAL A 99 1.22 21.02 2.56
CA VAL A 99 0.44 20.00 1.86
C VAL A 99 0.93 18.63 2.30
N ALA A 100 0.06 17.86 2.95
CA ALA A 100 0.32 16.48 3.31
C ALA A 100 -0.20 15.57 2.20
N ILE A 101 0.65 14.66 1.69
CA ILE A 101 0.31 13.80 0.55
C ILE A 101 0.47 12.33 0.93
N GLY A 102 -0.43 11.47 0.42
CA GLY A 102 -0.35 10.04 0.61
C GLY A 102 -1.44 9.27 -0.14
N HIS A 103 -1.53 7.96 0.15
CA HIS A 103 -2.50 7.02 -0.44
C HIS A 103 -3.44 6.51 0.66
N PRO A 104 -4.42 7.33 1.11
CA PRO A 104 -5.32 6.92 2.17
C PRO A 104 -6.16 5.72 1.73
N TYR A 105 -6.27 4.72 2.60
CA TYR A 105 -7.09 3.52 2.39
C TYR A 105 -6.80 2.72 1.10
N GLY A 106 -5.59 2.85 0.52
CA GLY A 106 -5.26 2.21 -0.75
C GLY A 106 -5.90 2.86 -1.98
N LEU A 107 -6.55 4.01 -1.80
CA LEU A 107 -7.10 4.81 -2.90
C LEU A 107 -5.98 5.56 -3.63
N ASN A 108 -6.30 6.12 -4.80
CA ASN A 108 -5.41 7.04 -5.52
C ASN A 108 -4.91 8.13 -4.58
N TYR A 109 -3.67 8.59 -4.81
CA TYR A 109 -3.04 9.57 -3.94
C TYR A 109 -3.97 10.77 -3.65
N THR A 110 -3.92 11.23 -2.41
CA THR A 110 -4.74 12.33 -1.91
C THR A 110 -3.84 13.36 -1.25
N ALA A 111 -4.17 14.63 -1.42
CA ALA A 111 -3.50 15.70 -0.71
C ALA A 111 -4.48 16.45 0.20
N THR A 112 -3.96 16.84 1.35
CA THR A 112 -4.67 17.71 2.30
C THR A 112 -3.84 18.94 2.57
N GLU A 113 -4.47 20.10 2.45
CA GLU A 113 -3.85 21.39 2.73
C GLU A 113 -4.12 21.83 4.17
N GLY A 114 -3.15 22.49 4.77
CA GLY A 114 -3.24 23.05 6.11
C GLY A 114 -2.09 23.99 6.42
N ILE A 115 -1.85 24.22 7.70
CA ILE A 115 -0.74 25.01 8.20
C ILE A 115 0.06 24.27 9.27
N VAL A 116 1.27 24.71 9.53
CA VAL A 116 2.03 24.33 10.69
C VAL A 116 1.39 24.98 11.93
N SER A 117 0.71 24.18 12.74
CA SER A 117 0.13 24.65 14.01
C SER A 117 1.21 24.87 15.06
N LYS A 118 2.28 24.04 15.02
CA LYS A 118 3.46 24.19 15.87
C LYS A 118 4.68 23.57 15.19
N ALA A 119 5.73 24.39 15.00
CA ALA A 119 6.93 23.96 14.27
C ALA A 119 7.79 22.94 15.04
N ALA A 120 7.75 22.96 16.37
CA ALA A 120 8.45 22.00 17.23
C ALA A 120 7.58 21.68 18.44
N ARG A 121 7.13 20.43 18.52
CA ARG A 121 6.35 19.91 19.63
C ARG A 121 6.96 18.60 20.12
N LEU A 122 7.40 18.59 21.36
CA LEU A 122 7.97 17.40 21.99
C LEU A 122 6.90 16.33 22.18
N GLN A 123 7.16 15.13 21.67
CA GLN A 123 6.38 13.92 21.89
C GLN A 123 7.34 12.77 22.19
N GLY A 124 7.32 12.28 23.43
CA GLY A 124 8.37 11.40 23.92
C GLY A 124 9.73 12.10 23.92
N GLU A 125 10.70 11.55 23.23
CA GLU A 125 12.07 12.09 23.13
C GLU A 125 12.33 12.88 21.82
N LEU A 126 11.34 12.96 20.93
CA LEU A 126 11.48 13.60 19.62
C LEU A 126 10.62 14.85 19.49
N GLU A 127 11.10 15.81 18.74
CA GLU A 127 10.32 16.96 18.30
C GLU A 127 9.62 16.64 16.99
N TYR A 128 8.33 16.99 16.89
CA TYR A 128 7.50 16.82 15.69
C TYR A 128 6.94 18.15 15.23
N ILE A 129 6.69 18.27 13.94
CA ILE A 129 5.90 19.37 13.37
C ILE A 129 4.43 18.98 13.57
N GLN A 130 3.68 19.81 14.27
CA GLN A 130 2.23 19.68 14.38
C GLN A 130 1.55 20.43 13.24
N ILE A 131 0.67 19.76 12.49
CA ILE A 131 -0.10 20.33 11.38
C ILE A 131 -1.58 20.14 11.60
N ASP A 132 -2.40 20.98 10.99
CA ASP A 132 -3.87 20.87 10.97
C ASP A 132 -4.40 20.27 9.66
N ALA A 133 -3.50 20.00 8.69
CA ALA A 133 -3.86 19.22 7.50
C ALA A 133 -4.39 17.83 7.94
N ALA A 134 -5.49 17.40 7.34
CA ALA A 134 -6.13 16.11 7.69
C ALA A 134 -5.19 14.94 7.35
N ILE A 135 -4.78 14.21 8.39
CA ILE A 135 -4.02 12.95 8.24
C ILE A 135 -4.99 11.79 8.41
N ASN A 136 -4.97 10.86 7.48
CA ASN A 136 -5.80 9.66 7.49
C ASN A 136 -4.92 8.40 7.44
N PRO A 137 -5.42 7.23 7.89
CA PRO A 137 -4.73 5.96 7.69
C PRO A 137 -4.37 5.77 6.21
N GLY A 138 -3.09 5.49 5.93
CA GLY A 138 -2.53 5.41 4.59
C GLY A 138 -1.69 6.63 4.18
N ASN A 139 -1.84 7.79 4.82
CA ASN A 139 -0.94 8.93 4.60
C ASN A 139 0.41 8.76 5.34
N SER A 140 0.48 7.86 6.32
CA SER A 140 1.71 7.58 7.07
C SER A 140 2.86 7.22 6.12
N GLY A 141 4.03 7.84 6.35
CA GLY A 141 5.22 7.72 5.51
C GLY A 141 5.27 8.65 4.30
N GLY A 142 4.14 9.25 3.92
CA GLY A 142 4.08 10.25 2.86
C GLY A 142 4.72 11.58 3.26
N PRO A 143 5.09 12.43 2.29
CA PRO A 143 5.73 13.70 2.57
C PRO A 143 4.74 14.77 3.04
N VAL A 144 5.24 15.69 3.87
CA VAL A 144 4.66 17.02 4.09
C VAL A 144 5.49 18.02 3.33
N LEU A 145 4.87 18.75 2.39
CA LEU A 145 5.53 19.71 1.52
C LEU A 145 5.20 21.15 1.91
N ASN A 146 6.16 22.04 1.73
CA ASN A 146 5.94 23.49 1.80
C ASN A 146 5.49 24.05 0.44
N GLU A 147 5.18 25.37 0.38
CA GLU A 147 4.77 26.07 -0.86
C GLU A 147 5.84 26.05 -1.97
N ALA A 148 7.09 25.73 -1.66
CA ALA A 148 8.15 25.55 -2.66
C ALA A 148 8.23 24.09 -3.18
N GLY A 149 7.36 23.18 -2.74
CA GLY A 149 7.38 21.77 -3.09
C GLY A 149 8.53 20.98 -2.43
N GLN A 150 9.10 21.50 -1.35
CA GLN A 150 10.16 20.83 -0.60
C GLN A 150 9.59 20.05 0.57
N VAL A 151 10.16 18.88 0.86
CA VAL A 151 9.78 18.03 1.99
C VAL A 151 10.25 18.66 3.29
N ILE A 152 9.31 19.08 4.14
CA ILE A 152 9.58 19.61 5.49
C ILE A 152 9.46 18.53 6.57
N GLY A 153 8.81 17.41 6.27
CA GLY A 153 8.66 16.28 7.20
C GLY A 153 7.97 15.08 6.57
N VAL A 154 7.84 14.01 7.37
CA VAL A 154 7.19 12.75 7.03
C VAL A 154 5.95 12.59 7.88
N ASN A 155 4.78 12.40 7.26
CA ASN A 155 3.53 12.10 7.97
C ASN A 155 3.71 10.86 8.83
N THR A 156 3.46 10.94 10.14
CA THR A 156 3.75 9.82 11.04
C THR A 156 2.50 9.33 11.76
N PHE A 157 1.82 10.15 12.53
CA PHE A 157 0.66 9.72 13.32
C PHE A 157 -0.34 10.86 13.58
N ILE A 158 -1.52 10.46 14.06
CA ILE A 158 -2.55 11.35 14.59
C ILE A 158 -2.81 11.03 16.06
N ILE A 159 -3.16 12.02 16.86
CA ILE A 159 -3.71 11.79 18.19
C ILE A 159 -5.21 11.51 18.01
N GLN A 160 -5.62 10.27 18.28
CA GLN A 160 -7.03 9.88 18.22
C GLN A 160 -7.85 10.69 19.23
N ASN A 161 -9.08 11.10 18.84
CA ASN A 161 -10.01 11.93 19.61
C ASN A 161 -9.61 13.42 19.78
N SER A 162 -8.59 13.91 19.10
CA SER A 162 -8.31 15.33 18.98
C SER A 162 -8.60 15.78 17.55
N ASN A 163 -9.44 16.79 17.38
CA ASN A 163 -9.85 17.30 16.07
C ASN A 163 -8.63 17.61 15.20
N ASN A 164 -8.34 16.72 14.21
CA ASN A 164 -7.36 16.91 13.14
C ASN A 164 -5.93 17.31 13.58
N LEU A 165 -5.40 16.75 14.65
CA LEU A 165 -4.00 16.98 15.02
C LEU A 165 -3.10 15.95 14.35
N GLY A 166 -2.49 16.33 13.22
CA GLY A 166 -1.47 15.57 12.53
C GLY A 166 -0.08 15.89 13.03
N PHE A 167 0.80 14.88 12.99
CA PHE A 167 2.21 15.03 13.35
C PHE A 167 3.09 14.52 12.21
N ALA A 168 4.10 15.32 11.87
CA ALA A 168 5.13 14.94 10.92
C ALA A 168 6.49 14.95 11.57
N LEU A 169 7.29 13.92 11.29
CA LEU A 169 8.70 13.88 11.67
C LEU A 169 9.46 14.92 10.84
N PRO A 170 10.18 15.87 11.43
CA PRO A 170 10.92 16.91 10.70
C PRO A 170 11.95 16.36 9.71
N PHE A 171 12.15 17.06 8.59
CA PHE A 171 13.15 16.72 7.57
C PHE A 171 14.57 16.59 8.13
N SER A 172 14.89 17.28 9.22
CA SER A 172 16.21 17.20 9.87
C SER A 172 16.55 15.80 10.38
N TYR A 173 15.57 15.07 10.94
CA TYR A 173 15.76 13.67 11.34
C TYR A 173 15.91 12.75 10.12
N VAL A 174 15.19 13.04 9.04
CA VAL A 174 15.34 12.30 7.78
C VAL A 174 16.75 12.49 7.21
N GLN A 175 17.25 13.73 7.20
CA GLN A 175 18.61 14.03 6.74
C GLN A 175 19.66 13.35 7.63
N GLU A 176 19.51 13.41 8.97
CA GLU A 176 20.40 12.72 9.92
C GLU A 176 20.44 11.20 9.66
N ALA A 177 19.28 10.60 9.45
CA ALA A 177 19.17 9.16 9.14
C ALA A 177 19.82 8.82 7.79
N LEU A 178 19.63 9.64 6.76
CA LEU A 178 20.27 9.46 5.44
C LEU A 178 21.79 9.60 5.55
N ASP A 179 22.30 10.61 6.25
CA ASP A 179 23.73 10.82 6.45
C ASP A 179 24.37 9.65 7.23
N ALA A 180 23.66 9.09 8.21
CA ALA A 180 24.09 7.92 8.95
C ALA A 180 24.10 6.67 8.07
N PHE A 181 23.08 6.47 7.25
CA PHE A 181 22.97 5.36 6.31
C PHE A 181 24.07 5.40 5.24
N GLU A 182 24.33 6.56 4.63
CA GLU A 182 25.39 6.71 3.63
C GLU A 182 26.79 6.41 4.20
N LYS A 183 27.05 6.78 5.47
CA LYS A 183 28.33 6.48 6.14
C LYS A 183 28.59 5.00 6.35
N LEU A 184 27.54 4.20 6.53
CA LEU A 184 27.65 2.75 6.69
C LEU A 184 27.96 2.03 5.38
N ALA A 185 27.69 2.69 4.24
CA ALA A 185 27.98 2.24 2.87
C ALA A 185 27.47 0.81 2.53
N GLN A 186 26.47 0.34 3.26
CA GLN A 186 25.88 -0.99 3.12
C GLN A 186 24.39 -0.92 3.34
N ASP A 187 23.66 -1.85 2.76
CA ASP A 187 22.22 -2.05 2.97
C ASP A 187 21.94 -2.92 4.21
N ASP A 188 20.67 -3.16 4.49
CA ASP A 188 20.21 -4.03 5.59
C ASP A 188 20.63 -3.53 6.99
N ILE A 189 20.39 -2.24 7.22
CA ILE A 189 20.66 -1.57 8.50
C ILE A 189 19.41 -1.59 9.39
N ILE A 190 19.61 -1.93 10.66
CA ILE A 190 18.58 -1.93 11.70
C ILE A 190 19.08 -1.15 12.90
N ARG A 191 18.21 -0.32 13.51
CA ARG A 191 18.53 0.31 14.81
C ARG A 191 18.13 -0.60 15.96
N CYS A 192 19.09 -0.85 16.86
CA CYS A 192 18.80 -1.47 18.15
C CYS A 192 18.13 -0.45 19.08
N LEU A 193 16.92 -0.73 19.57
CA LEU A 193 16.20 0.17 20.47
C LEU A 193 16.79 0.26 21.88
N SER A 194 17.65 -0.68 22.26
CA SER A 194 18.29 -0.67 23.58
C SER A 194 19.53 0.21 23.64
N CYS A 195 20.49 0.03 22.72
CA CYS A 195 21.73 0.81 22.72
C CYS A 195 21.72 1.95 21.71
N LEU A 196 20.68 2.07 20.90
CA LEU A 196 20.47 3.06 19.82
C LEU A 196 21.51 3.01 18.70
N ASN A 197 22.37 2.00 18.66
CA ASN A 197 23.33 1.80 17.58
C ASN A 197 22.62 1.27 16.32
N LEU A 198 23.10 1.71 15.16
CA LEU A 198 22.79 1.12 13.88
C LEU A 198 23.68 -0.09 13.67
N VAL A 199 23.10 -1.22 13.34
CA VAL A 199 23.81 -2.49 13.13
C VAL A 199 23.41 -3.11 11.80
N HIS A 200 24.33 -3.84 11.17
CA HIS A 200 24.00 -4.63 9.98
C HIS A 200 23.23 -5.90 10.36
N GLU A 201 22.22 -6.24 9.57
CA GLU A 201 21.46 -7.47 9.79
C GLU A 201 22.34 -8.72 9.77
N SER A 202 23.39 -8.73 8.94
CA SER A 202 24.37 -9.83 8.87
C SER A 202 25.15 -10.06 10.16
N ASP A 203 25.32 -9.03 10.99
CA ASP A 203 26.09 -9.10 12.24
C ASP A 203 25.23 -9.57 13.42
N ILE A 204 23.91 -9.63 13.23
CA ILE A 204 22.95 -10.10 14.24
C ILE A 204 22.95 -11.65 14.24
N LYS A 205 23.40 -12.25 15.34
CA LYS A 205 23.40 -13.71 15.54
C LYS A 205 22.31 -14.08 16.54
N ASP A 206 21.55 -15.11 16.23
CA ASP A 206 20.47 -15.63 17.09
C ASP A 206 19.47 -14.57 17.57
N ASP A 207 19.25 -13.54 16.75
CA ASP A 207 18.42 -12.36 17.03
C ASP A 207 18.98 -11.40 18.12
N TYR A 208 20.27 -11.46 18.43
CA TYR A 208 20.89 -10.60 19.43
C TYR A 208 21.73 -9.48 18.78
N CYS A 209 21.60 -8.27 19.35
CA CYS A 209 22.40 -7.11 18.95
C CYS A 209 23.90 -7.38 19.16
N PRO A 210 24.77 -7.17 18.17
CA PRO A 210 26.21 -7.39 18.30
C PRO A 210 26.87 -6.42 19.29
N GLU A 211 26.26 -5.22 19.52
CA GLU A 211 26.82 -4.18 20.38
C GLU A 211 26.44 -4.34 21.86
N CYS A 212 25.18 -4.69 22.16
CA CYS A 212 24.70 -4.72 23.56
C CYS A 212 24.10 -6.06 24.01
N GLY A 213 23.98 -7.04 23.13
CA GLY A 213 23.47 -8.35 23.44
C GLY A 213 21.96 -8.43 23.72
N VAL A 214 21.20 -7.36 23.46
CA VAL A 214 19.74 -7.40 23.60
C VAL A 214 19.10 -8.03 22.36
N LYS A 215 17.99 -8.71 22.54
CA LYS A 215 17.25 -9.34 21.43
C LYS A 215 16.60 -8.29 20.52
N ILE A 216 16.77 -8.47 19.19
CA ILE A 216 16.21 -7.61 18.14
C ILE A 216 15.13 -8.39 17.39
N ASP A 217 13.85 -8.23 17.75
CA ASP A 217 12.75 -8.96 17.14
C ASP A 217 12.49 -8.57 15.66
N VAL A 218 12.89 -7.36 15.27
CA VAL A 218 12.80 -6.91 13.86
C VAL A 218 13.64 -7.80 12.95
N ALA A 219 14.86 -8.18 13.36
CA ALA A 219 15.74 -9.04 12.57
C ALA A 219 15.09 -10.41 12.28
N LYS A 220 14.41 -10.98 13.25
CA LYS A 220 13.67 -12.23 13.08
C LYS A 220 12.56 -12.10 12.03
N LYS A 221 11.72 -11.07 12.13
CA LYS A 221 10.65 -10.79 11.15
C LYS A 221 11.19 -10.59 9.74
N ARG A 222 12.33 -9.92 9.59
CA ARG A 222 12.98 -9.71 8.29
C ARG A 222 13.45 -11.01 7.65
N ARG A 223 14.01 -11.94 8.43
CA ARG A 223 14.48 -13.24 7.93
C ARG A 223 13.34 -14.21 7.63
N GLU A 224 12.36 -14.31 8.50
CA GLU A 224 11.22 -15.22 8.35
C GLU A 224 10.18 -14.69 7.33
N GLY A 225 10.08 -13.38 7.17
CA GLY A 225 9.07 -12.74 6.33
C GLY A 225 7.66 -12.88 6.90
N TYR A 226 6.66 -12.69 6.04
CA TYR A 226 5.27 -12.93 6.37
C TYR A 226 4.91 -14.40 6.15
N ILE A 227 4.37 -15.04 7.16
CA ILE A 227 3.91 -16.42 7.10
C ILE A 227 2.38 -16.44 7.27
N PRO A 228 1.62 -16.75 6.19
CA PRO A 228 0.17 -16.85 6.27
C PRO A 228 -0.25 -18.07 7.12
N VAL A 229 -1.36 -17.94 7.84
CA VAL A 229 -1.91 -19.01 8.68
C VAL A 229 -3.40 -19.25 8.41
N GLY A 230 -3.89 -20.46 8.74
CA GLY A 230 -5.31 -20.79 8.63
C GLY A 230 -5.85 -20.63 7.21
N THR A 231 -7.05 -20.09 7.08
CA THR A 231 -7.76 -19.88 5.80
C THR A 231 -6.95 -19.04 4.81
N ILE A 232 -6.21 -18.05 5.29
CA ILE A 232 -5.34 -17.21 4.45
C ILE A 232 -4.26 -18.07 3.80
N LYS A 233 -3.64 -18.99 4.55
CA LYS A 233 -2.63 -19.90 4.01
C LYS A 233 -3.22 -20.80 2.90
N THR A 234 -4.39 -21.35 3.13
CA THR A 234 -5.09 -22.19 2.13
C THR A 234 -5.41 -21.37 0.87
N LEU A 235 -5.95 -20.19 1.03
CA LEU A 235 -6.31 -19.31 -0.11
C LEU A 235 -5.07 -18.91 -0.92
N GLU A 236 -3.99 -18.53 -0.26
CA GLU A 236 -2.73 -18.18 -0.93
C GLU A 236 -2.06 -19.37 -1.59
N GLY A 237 -2.14 -20.55 -0.98
CA GLY A 237 -1.72 -21.80 -1.61
C GLY A 237 -2.46 -22.05 -2.92
N ILE A 238 -3.78 -21.89 -2.92
CA ILE A 238 -4.60 -21.98 -4.14
C ILE A 238 -4.14 -21.00 -5.22
N LEU A 239 -3.94 -19.74 -4.86
CA LEU A 239 -3.50 -18.72 -5.82
C LEU A 239 -2.11 -19.03 -6.38
N GLN A 240 -1.18 -19.55 -5.57
CA GLN A 240 0.14 -19.97 -6.01
C GLN A 240 0.08 -21.17 -6.97
N GLU A 241 -0.75 -22.17 -6.69
CA GLU A 241 -0.97 -23.31 -7.59
C GLU A 241 -1.56 -22.86 -8.93
N MET A 242 -2.37 -21.80 -8.93
CA MET A 242 -2.90 -21.16 -10.15
C MET A 242 -1.88 -20.27 -10.86
N GLY A 243 -0.61 -20.24 -10.41
CA GLY A 243 0.47 -19.47 -11.02
C GLY A 243 0.36 -17.95 -10.77
N LYS A 244 -0.34 -17.53 -9.70
CA LYS A 244 -0.46 -16.13 -9.33
C LYS A 244 0.64 -15.72 -8.37
N ASP A 245 1.20 -14.53 -8.58
CA ASP A 245 2.11 -13.92 -7.62
C ASP A 245 1.29 -13.35 -6.46
N VAL A 246 1.33 -14.05 -5.33
CA VAL A 246 0.52 -13.72 -4.15
C VAL A 246 0.98 -12.41 -3.51
N ALA A 247 2.27 -12.11 -3.53
CA ALA A 247 2.80 -10.88 -2.98
C ALA A 247 2.25 -9.66 -3.77
N LEU A 248 2.28 -9.75 -5.08
CA LEU A 248 1.74 -8.69 -5.94
C LEU A 248 0.20 -8.65 -5.94
N ALA A 249 -0.47 -9.78 -5.76
CA ALA A 249 -1.94 -9.83 -5.70
C ALA A 249 -2.50 -9.24 -4.40
N ARG A 250 -1.78 -9.36 -3.28
CA ARG A 250 -2.25 -8.95 -1.96
C ARG A 250 -2.45 -7.43 -1.87
N ARG A 251 -3.60 -7.01 -1.32
CA ARG A 251 -4.00 -5.60 -1.10
C ARG A 251 -4.22 -5.27 0.38
N GLY A 252 -3.79 -6.14 1.28
CA GLY A 252 -3.95 -5.99 2.72
C GLY A 252 -4.02 -7.34 3.42
N GLN A 253 -4.49 -7.35 4.65
CA GLN A 253 -4.49 -8.56 5.47
C GLN A 253 -5.37 -9.67 4.91
N ARG A 254 -6.49 -9.32 4.27
CA ARG A 254 -7.55 -10.25 3.86
C ARG A 254 -8.14 -9.93 2.50
N MET A 255 -7.37 -9.26 1.65
CA MET A 255 -7.81 -8.88 0.31
C MET A 255 -6.72 -9.15 -0.72
N TRP A 256 -7.12 -9.69 -1.86
CA TRP A 256 -6.26 -9.95 -3.02
C TRP A 256 -6.94 -9.44 -4.27
N GLN A 257 -6.19 -8.88 -5.17
CA GLN A 257 -6.66 -8.37 -6.45
C GLN A 257 -5.81 -8.95 -7.57
N ILE A 258 -6.46 -9.51 -8.57
CA ILE A 258 -5.82 -10.19 -9.70
C ILE A 258 -6.48 -9.70 -10.98
N ASP A 259 -5.68 -9.19 -11.92
CA ASP A 259 -6.17 -8.81 -13.25
C ASP A 259 -6.00 -9.99 -14.21
N ILE A 260 -7.07 -10.31 -14.97
CA ILE A 260 -7.12 -11.39 -15.96
C ILE A 260 -7.80 -10.85 -17.21
N GLY A 261 -7.04 -10.69 -18.30
CA GLY A 261 -7.56 -10.02 -19.49
C GLY A 261 -8.08 -8.63 -19.15
N THR A 262 -9.35 -8.39 -19.47
CA THR A 262 -10.06 -7.16 -19.12
C THR A 262 -10.75 -7.23 -17.75
N ALA A 263 -10.89 -8.39 -17.13
CA ALA A 263 -11.56 -8.53 -15.85
C ALA A 263 -10.63 -8.32 -14.65
N ARG A 264 -11.11 -7.62 -13.62
CA ARG A 264 -10.46 -7.49 -12.31
C ARG A 264 -11.18 -8.36 -11.30
N ILE A 265 -10.43 -9.25 -10.66
CA ILE A 265 -10.97 -10.15 -9.65
C ILE A 265 -10.46 -9.70 -8.30
N GLU A 266 -11.38 -9.38 -7.42
CA GLU A 266 -11.12 -9.07 -6.03
C GLU A 266 -11.57 -10.25 -5.16
N ILE A 267 -10.69 -10.70 -4.27
CA ILE A 267 -10.98 -11.76 -3.31
C ILE A 267 -10.87 -11.17 -1.92
N SER A 268 -11.97 -11.19 -1.18
CA SER A 268 -12.08 -10.65 0.17
C SER A 268 -12.46 -11.73 1.17
N TYR A 269 -11.74 -11.79 2.30
CA TYR A 269 -12.04 -12.70 3.41
C TYR A 269 -12.54 -11.90 4.62
N TYR A 270 -13.81 -12.08 4.96
CA TYR A 270 -14.49 -11.33 6.00
C TYR A 270 -14.38 -12.00 7.39
N ASP A 271 -14.56 -11.20 8.46
CA ASP A 271 -14.47 -11.67 9.85
C ASP A 271 -15.51 -12.72 10.24
N ASN A 272 -16.64 -12.77 9.51
CA ASN A 272 -17.69 -13.76 9.69
C ASN A 272 -17.38 -15.11 9.02
N GLY A 273 -16.15 -15.33 8.53
CA GLY A 273 -15.73 -16.57 7.89
C GLY A 273 -16.19 -16.70 6.43
N VAL A 274 -16.67 -15.65 5.80
CA VAL A 274 -17.08 -15.66 4.39
C VAL A 274 -15.95 -15.18 3.50
N ILE A 275 -15.69 -15.89 2.41
CA ILE A 275 -14.79 -15.51 1.33
C ILE A 275 -15.66 -15.15 0.13
N VAL A 276 -15.45 -13.99 -0.44
CA VAL A 276 -16.11 -13.52 -1.66
C VAL A 276 -15.04 -13.26 -2.71
N ALA A 277 -15.21 -13.84 -3.88
CA ALA A 277 -14.39 -13.56 -5.05
C ALA A 277 -15.28 -12.95 -6.14
N ASP A 278 -15.05 -11.68 -6.43
CA ASP A 278 -15.83 -10.89 -7.37
C ASP A 278 -15.00 -10.52 -8.59
N ALA A 279 -15.49 -10.88 -9.76
CA ALA A 279 -14.96 -10.40 -11.02
C ALA A 279 -15.81 -9.23 -11.52
N SER A 280 -15.26 -8.02 -11.49
CA SER A 280 -15.88 -6.84 -12.12
C SER A 280 -15.69 -6.92 -13.62
N LEU A 281 -16.80 -7.11 -14.37
CA LEU A 281 -16.78 -7.33 -15.81
C LEU A 281 -16.93 -6.00 -16.59
N CYS A 282 -18.11 -5.42 -16.54
CA CYS A 282 -18.45 -4.21 -17.29
C CYS A 282 -19.57 -3.44 -16.59
N ARG A 283 -19.90 -2.25 -17.09
CA ARG A 283 -21.04 -1.48 -16.60
C ARG A 283 -22.30 -1.77 -17.42
N LEU A 284 -23.45 -1.54 -16.79
CA LEU A 284 -24.75 -1.65 -17.46
C LEU A 284 -24.80 -0.74 -18.70
N PRO A 285 -25.40 -1.19 -19.81
CA PRO A 285 -25.66 -0.36 -20.97
C PRO A 285 -26.75 0.68 -20.64
N GLN A 286 -26.80 1.76 -21.44
CA GLN A 286 -27.86 2.76 -21.31
C GLN A 286 -29.19 2.33 -21.93
N GLU A 287 -29.15 1.38 -22.86
CA GLU A 287 -30.31 0.85 -23.60
C GLU A 287 -30.31 -0.67 -23.52
N ASN A 288 -31.46 -1.29 -23.84
CA ASN A 288 -31.66 -2.75 -23.88
C ASN A 288 -31.38 -3.49 -22.56
N ILE A 289 -31.60 -2.83 -21.43
CA ILE A 289 -31.35 -3.39 -20.10
C ILE A 289 -32.17 -4.64 -19.82
N GLU A 290 -33.42 -4.72 -20.36
CA GLU A 290 -34.29 -5.88 -20.13
C GLU A 290 -33.74 -7.18 -20.73
N GLU A 291 -33.22 -7.14 -21.94
CA GLU A 291 -32.61 -8.30 -22.60
C GLU A 291 -31.37 -8.77 -21.84
N LEU A 292 -30.55 -7.83 -21.39
CA LEU A 292 -29.39 -8.11 -20.56
C LEU A 292 -29.78 -8.78 -19.23
N TYR A 293 -30.78 -8.24 -18.52
CA TYR A 293 -31.23 -8.84 -17.26
C TYR A 293 -31.79 -10.24 -17.46
N ARG A 294 -32.52 -10.47 -18.50
CA ARG A 294 -33.02 -11.80 -18.88
C ARG A 294 -31.87 -12.78 -19.09
N PHE A 295 -30.85 -12.38 -19.84
CA PHE A 295 -29.64 -13.18 -20.04
C PHE A 295 -28.93 -13.50 -18.73
N LEU A 296 -28.69 -12.50 -17.87
CA LEU A 296 -28.02 -12.70 -16.58
C LEU A 296 -28.79 -13.67 -15.67
N LEU A 297 -30.14 -13.58 -15.64
CA LEU A 297 -30.99 -14.48 -14.88
C LEU A 297 -30.97 -15.90 -15.42
N GLU A 298 -31.01 -16.06 -16.73
CA GLU A 298 -30.94 -17.36 -17.41
C GLU A 298 -29.57 -18.02 -17.15
N GLU A 299 -28.47 -17.27 -17.28
CA GLU A 299 -27.14 -17.79 -16.98
C GLU A 299 -26.98 -18.13 -15.49
N ASN A 300 -27.54 -17.32 -14.59
CA ASN A 300 -27.56 -17.62 -13.16
C ASN A 300 -28.26 -18.93 -12.84
N SER A 301 -29.29 -19.33 -13.62
CA SER A 301 -29.99 -20.60 -13.43
C SER A 301 -29.16 -21.82 -13.85
N LYS A 302 -28.17 -21.63 -14.73
CA LYS A 302 -27.33 -22.69 -15.30
C LYS A 302 -25.99 -22.87 -14.56
N MET A 303 -25.60 -21.86 -13.77
CA MET A 303 -24.30 -21.87 -13.09
C MET A 303 -24.40 -22.38 -11.66
N ASP A 304 -23.57 -23.37 -11.36
CA ASP A 304 -23.29 -23.80 -9.99
C ASP A 304 -22.23 -22.88 -9.38
N TYR A 305 -22.42 -22.42 -8.14
CA TYR A 305 -21.49 -21.64 -7.32
C TYR A 305 -21.18 -20.21 -7.80
N LEU A 306 -21.25 -19.93 -9.10
CA LEU A 306 -21.06 -18.58 -9.65
C LEU A 306 -22.41 -17.91 -9.88
N LYS A 307 -22.50 -16.63 -9.56
CA LYS A 307 -23.70 -15.83 -9.80
C LYS A 307 -23.34 -14.45 -10.31
N PHE A 308 -24.06 -13.99 -11.32
CA PHE A 308 -24.06 -12.59 -11.68
C PHE A 308 -24.76 -11.78 -10.60
N ALA A 309 -24.14 -10.67 -10.25
CA ALA A 309 -24.69 -9.63 -9.39
C ALA A 309 -24.52 -8.27 -10.08
N ILE A 310 -25.27 -7.29 -9.61
CA ILE A 310 -25.15 -5.91 -10.04
C ILE A 310 -24.92 -5.10 -8.78
N ASP A 311 -23.82 -4.36 -8.78
CA ASP A 311 -23.47 -3.43 -7.73
C ASP A 311 -23.26 -2.04 -8.35
N ASP A 312 -24.06 -1.08 -7.89
CA ASP A 312 -24.15 0.30 -8.38
C ASP A 312 -24.36 0.38 -9.89
N ASN A 313 -23.72 0.21 -10.79
CA ASN A 313 -23.92 0.07 -12.25
C ASN A 313 -22.97 -0.95 -12.86
N SER A 314 -22.26 -1.71 -12.04
CA SER A 314 -21.28 -2.69 -12.48
C SER A 314 -21.89 -4.08 -12.47
N ILE A 315 -21.66 -4.83 -13.54
CA ILE A 315 -22.00 -6.24 -13.65
C ILE A 315 -20.82 -7.03 -13.11
N MET A 316 -21.09 -7.85 -12.12
CA MET A 316 -20.11 -8.68 -11.45
C MET A 316 -20.44 -10.15 -11.63
N LEU A 317 -19.40 -10.99 -11.67
CA LEU A 317 -19.53 -12.43 -11.53
C LEU A 317 -18.90 -12.83 -10.20
N SER A 318 -19.71 -13.35 -9.29
CA SER A 318 -19.31 -13.59 -7.90
C SER A 318 -19.26 -15.07 -7.56
N TYR A 319 -18.29 -15.44 -6.72
CA TYR A 319 -18.19 -16.72 -6.03
C TYR A 319 -18.12 -16.48 -4.52
N ILE A 320 -19.01 -17.11 -3.77
CA ILE A 320 -19.10 -16.97 -2.31
C ILE A 320 -18.93 -18.33 -1.67
N ILE A 321 -18.02 -18.44 -0.70
CA ILE A 321 -17.77 -19.65 0.06
C ILE A 321 -17.55 -19.36 1.54
N VAL A 322 -17.96 -20.27 2.42
CA VAL A 322 -17.61 -20.23 3.84
C VAL A 322 -16.23 -20.84 4.01
N ASP A 323 -15.39 -20.27 4.85
CA ASP A 323 -13.99 -20.68 5.08
C ASP A 323 -13.85 -22.14 5.50
N SER A 324 -14.80 -22.66 6.31
CA SER A 324 -14.86 -24.06 6.73
C SER A 324 -15.05 -25.05 5.57
N SER A 325 -15.49 -24.58 4.41
CA SER A 325 -15.71 -25.35 3.19
C SER A 325 -14.60 -25.13 2.14
N LEU A 326 -13.62 -24.28 2.44
CA LEU A 326 -12.49 -24.00 1.54
C LEU A 326 -11.45 -25.11 1.67
N GLU A 327 -11.36 -25.95 0.66
CA GLU A 327 -10.29 -26.93 0.46
C GLU A 327 -9.44 -26.53 -0.75
N GLU A 328 -8.13 -26.78 -0.72
CA GLU A 328 -7.20 -26.38 -1.81
C GLU A 328 -7.72 -26.82 -3.18
N LYS A 329 -8.05 -28.10 -3.33
CA LYS A 329 -8.50 -28.66 -4.61
C LYS A 329 -9.83 -28.06 -5.11
N ASN A 330 -10.81 -27.93 -4.24
CA ASN A 330 -12.13 -27.41 -4.61
C ASN A 330 -12.08 -25.89 -4.85
N GLY A 331 -11.31 -25.18 -4.03
CA GLY A 331 -11.07 -23.75 -4.18
C GLY A 331 -10.37 -23.41 -5.50
N ALA A 332 -9.34 -24.18 -5.88
CA ALA A 332 -8.63 -23.99 -7.15
C ALA A 332 -9.55 -24.21 -8.36
N ILE A 333 -10.44 -25.21 -8.31
CA ILE A 333 -11.42 -25.45 -9.38
C ILE A 333 -12.42 -24.30 -9.47
N ALA A 334 -12.94 -23.82 -8.34
CA ALA A 334 -13.95 -22.78 -8.30
C ALA A 334 -13.40 -21.42 -8.75
N LEU A 335 -12.25 -21.01 -8.21
CA LEU A 335 -11.57 -19.78 -8.64
C LEU A 335 -11.10 -19.86 -10.08
N GLY A 336 -10.61 -21.03 -10.54
CA GLY A 336 -10.26 -21.26 -11.95
C GLY A 336 -11.46 -21.09 -12.89
N ARG A 337 -12.65 -21.55 -12.48
CA ARG A 337 -13.91 -21.31 -13.22
C ARG A 337 -14.28 -19.82 -13.24
N LEU A 338 -14.16 -19.14 -12.10
CA LEU A 338 -14.40 -17.69 -12.04
C LEU A 338 -13.48 -16.95 -13.00
N PHE A 339 -12.18 -17.26 -12.97
CA PHE A 339 -11.18 -16.60 -13.80
C PHE A 339 -11.43 -16.81 -15.29
N SER A 340 -11.71 -18.06 -15.70
CA SER A 340 -11.98 -18.36 -17.12
C SER A 340 -13.31 -17.80 -17.61
N LYS A 341 -14.34 -17.80 -16.76
CA LYS A 341 -15.66 -17.27 -17.14
C LYS A 341 -15.70 -15.76 -17.15
N ALA A 342 -14.96 -15.09 -16.28
CA ALA A 342 -14.88 -13.63 -16.26
C ALA A 342 -14.44 -13.06 -17.61
N ASP A 343 -13.39 -13.61 -18.22
CA ASP A 343 -12.87 -13.19 -19.52
C ASP A 343 -13.87 -13.46 -20.66
N ILE A 344 -14.56 -14.60 -20.61
CA ILE A 344 -15.57 -14.96 -21.62
C ILE A 344 -16.81 -14.06 -21.53
N TYR A 345 -17.33 -13.85 -20.32
CA TYR A 345 -18.57 -13.10 -20.15
C TYR A 345 -18.38 -11.60 -20.35
N ASP A 346 -17.24 -11.05 -20.04
CA ASP A 346 -16.90 -9.66 -20.35
C ASP A 346 -17.10 -9.39 -21.86
N ASP A 347 -16.50 -10.22 -22.69
CA ASP A 347 -16.65 -10.17 -24.14
C ASP A 347 -18.12 -10.32 -24.62
N ILE A 348 -18.85 -11.27 -24.05
CA ILE A 348 -20.28 -11.51 -24.43
C ILE A 348 -21.15 -10.31 -24.07
N LEU A 349 -20.99 -9.78 -22.86
CA LEU A 349 -21.80 -8.66 -22.38
C LEU A 349 -21.55 -7.39 -23.19
N ILE A 350 -20.30 -7.11 -23.52
CA ILE A 350 -19.93 -5.95 -24.34
C ILE A 350 -20.45 -6.11 -25.78
N LYS A 351 -20.17 -7.25 -26.43
CA LYS A 351 -20.45 -7.45 -27.85
C LYS A 351 -21.94 -7.63 -28.15
N ASN A 352 -22.65 -8.37 -27.29
CA ASN A 352 -24.04 -8.78 -27.59
C ASN A 352 -25.09 -7.90 -26.92
N TYR A 353 -24.74 -7.29 -25.76
CA TYR A 353 -25.68 -6.53 -24.93
C TYR A 353 -25.32 -5.06 -24.78
N GLY A 354 -24.22 -4.59 -25.41
CA GLY A 354 -23.83 -3.19 -25.39
C GLY A 354 -23.37 -2.72 -24.03
N ALA A 355 -22.92 -3.63 -23.17
CA ALA A 355 -22.34 -3.27 -21.87
C ALA A 355 -21.09 -2.40 -22.05
N ILE A 356 -20.86 -1.51 -21.11
CA ILE A 356 -19.82 -0.48 -21.21
C ILE A 356 -18.54 -0.97 -20.50
N ILE A 357 -17.42 -0.92 -21.21
CA ILE A 357 -16.11 -1.28 -20.67
C ILE A 357 -15.79 -0.40 -19.45
N ILE A 358 -15.38 -1.02 -18.35
CA ILE A 358 -14.85 -0.30 -17.20
C ILE A 358 -13.47 0.23 -17.60
N LYS A 359 -13.35 1.54 -17.85
CA LYS A 359 -12.04 2.17 -17.98
C LYS A 359 -11.35 2.08 -16.63
N ARG A 360 -10.25 1.39 -16.57
CA ARG A 360 -9.40 1.34 -15.39
C ARG A 360 -8.45 2.51 -15.47
N ASP A 361 -8.46 3.33 -14.45
CA ASP A 361 -7.32 4.20 -14.19
C ASP A 361 -6.20 3.26 -13.74
N ASP A 362 -5.19 3.10 -14.58
CA ASP A 362 -4.01 2.25 -14.35
C ASP A 362 -3.23 2.71 -13.11
#